data_23476dc5547c6088e091c6cd19b28cd5
#
_entry.id   23476dc5547c6088e091c6cd19b28cd5
#
_cell.length_a   1.000
_cell.length_b   1.000
_cell.length_c   1.000
_cell.angle_alpha   90.00
_cell.angle_beta   90.00
_cell.angle_gamma   90.00
#
_symmetry.space_group_name_H-M   'P 1'
#
loop_
_entity.id
_entity.type
_entity.pdbx_description
1 polymer ?
#
loop_
_entity_poly.entity_id
_entity_poly.type
_entity_poly.pdbx_seq_one_letter_code
_entity_poly.pdbx_strand_id
1 'polypeptide(L)'
;MPREKGRKVVAQNKKALHDYNIGERVEAGIVLTGTEVKSLRLGRASLADAFATVDDGEVWLRNLHIAEYHHGTWTNHAPRRNRKLLLHRKQIDMLVGKLRDGNFTLVPLKLYFSDGRVKVELALARGKEAHDKRQDIAKRDAQQRRRFARRSHHRHDEIGRAS
;
A
#
# COMPACT_ATOMS: atom_id res chain seq x y z
N MET A 1 30.57 9.79 11.12
CA MET A 1 29.39 10.65 11.25
C MET A 1 28.45 10.07 12.26
N PRO A 2 27.96 10.90 13.16
CA PRO A 2 26.92 10.42 14.08
C PRO A 2 25.65 10.10 13.31
N ARG A 3 24.98 9.05 13.72
CA ARG A 3 23.68 8.71 13.12
C ARG A 3 22.67 9.78 13.48
N GLU A 4 21.80 10.10 12.58
CA GLU A 4 20.65 10.92 12.88
C GLU A 4 19.79 10.19 13.90
N LYS A 5 19.42 10.87 14.96
CA LYS A 5 18.53 10.32 15.97
C LYS A 5 17.10 10.68 15.61
N GLY A 6 16.18 9.78 15.94
CA GLY A 6 14.78 9.98 15.70
C GLY A 6 14.35 9.55 14.31
N ARG A 7 13.14 9.92 13.97
CA ARG A 7 12.51 9.54 12.70
C ARG A 7 12.51 10.68 11.70
N LYS A 8 12.83 10.35 10.46
CA LYS A 8 12.70 11.28 9.35
C LYS A 8 11.93 10.60 8.24
N VAL A 9 10.71 11.03 8.00
CA VAL A 9 9.84 10.46 6.97
C VAL A 9 10.38 10.86 5.60
N VAL A 10 10.59 9.86 4.74
CA VAL A 10 11.02 10.07 3.36
C VAL A 10 9.84 10.10 2.42
N ALA A 11 8.91 9.17 2.59
CA ALA A 11 7.73 9.07 1.75
C ALA A 11 6.56 8.58 2.57
N GLN A 12 5.36 8.98 2.17
CA GLN A 12 4.14 8.62 2.85
C GLN A 12 3.10 8.21 1.82
N ASN A 13 2.35 7.16 2.13
CA ASN A 13 1.32 6.66 1.22
C ASN A 13 -0.05 7.19 1.62
N LYS A 14 -0.32 8.42 1.24
CA LYS A 14 -1.59 9.07 1.55
C LYS A 14 -2.76 8.40 0.84
N LYS A 15 -2.52 7.87 -0.35
CA LYS A 15 -3.55 7.17 -1.12
C LYS A 15 -4.04 5.93 -0.39
N ALA A 16 -3.13 5.16 0.21
CA ALA A 16 -3.52 3.98 0.98
C ALA A 16 -4.35 4.36 2.20
N LEU A 17 -3.98 5.43 2.88
CA LEU A 17 -4.75 5.91 4.02
C LEU A 17 -6.16 6.34 3.63
N HIS A 18 -6.32 6.83 2.40
CA HIS A 18 -7.62 7.25 1.87
C HIS A 18 -8.44 6.05 1.37
N ASP A 19 -7.79 5.12 0.65
CA ASP A 19 -8.48 4.05 -0.07
C ASP A 19 -8.73 2.80 0.76
N TYR A 20 -8.03 2.64 1.89
CA TYR A 20 -8.09 1.42 2.69
C TYR A 20 -8.46 1.71 4.13
N ASN A 21 -9.16 0.75 4.73
CA ASN A 21 -9.31 0.70 6.17
C ASN A 21 -8.06 0.07 6.75
N ILE A 22 -7.30 0.83 7.50
CA ILE A 22 -6.00 0.42 8.01
C ILE A 22 -6.17 -0.34 9.33
N GLY A 23 -5.63 -1.55 9.37
CA GLY A 23 -5.63 -2.39 10.57
C GLY A 23 -4.30 -2.36 11.29
N GLU A 24 -3.81 -3.53 11.67
CA GLU A 24 -2.55 -3.64 12.40
C GLU A 24 -1.38 -3.11 11.57
N ARG A 25 -0.47 -2.42 12.26
CA ARG A 25 0.74 -1.87 11.65
C ARG A 25 1.96 -2.58 12.21
N VAL A 26 2.93 -2.83 11.36
CA VAL A 26 4.21 -3.41 11.75
C VAL A 26 5.34 -2.64 11.12
N GLU A 27 6.45 -2.53 11.84
CA GLU A 27 7.65 -1.92 11.32
C GLU A 27 8.56 -3.00 10.74
N ALA A 28 9.05 -2.78 9.53
CA ALA A 28 9.95 -3.69 8.86
C ALA A 28 11.24 -2.98 8.48
N GLY A 29 12.35 -3.71 8.53
CA GLY A 29 13.56 -3.27 7.88
C GLY A 29 13.45 -3.50 6.37
N ILE A 30 14.30 -2.87 5.60
CA ILE A 30 14.32 -3.04 4.14
C ILE A 30 15.75 -3.17 3.66
N VAL A 31 15.97 -4.12 2.76
CA VAL A 31 17.29 -4.36 2.17
C VAL A 31 17.46 -3.43 0.97
N LEU A 32 18.41 -2.53 1.07
CA LEU A 32 18.66 -1.51 0.04
C LEU A 32 20.10 -1.51 -0.39
N THR A 33 20.33 -1.04 -1.63
CA THR A 33 21.68 -0.76 -2.12
C THR A 33 22.12 0.64 -1.68
N GLY A 34 23.42 0.91 -1.83
CA GLY A 34 23.96 2.23 -1.47
C GLY A 34 23.33 3.37 -2.23
N THR A 35 23.10 3.20 -3.53
CA THR A 35 22.49 4.25 -4.35
C THR A 35 21.03 4.49 -3.97
N GLU A 36 20.33 3.45 -3.54
CA GLU A 36 18.96 3.59 -3.05
C GLU A 36 18.91 4.42 -1.77
N VAL A 37 19.82 4.14 -0.84
CA VAL A 37 19.90 4.91 0.42
C VAL A 37 20.21 6.38 0.13
N LYS A 38 21.13 6.63 -0.79
CA LYS A 38 21.48 7.99 -1.17
C LYS A 38 20.29 8.74 -1.79
N SER A 39 19.52 8.08 -2.65
CA SER A 39 18.32 8.68 -3.21
C SER A 39 17.26 8.95 -2.14
N LEU A 40 17.12 8.05 -1.18
CA LEU A 40 16.19 8.26 -0.07
C LEU A 40 16.56 9.44 0.80
N ARG A 41 17.87 9.68 1.01
CA ARG A 41 18.32 10.86 1.75
C ARG A 41 17.91 12.16 1.07
N LEU A 42 17.75 12.11 -0.25
CA LEU A 42 17.26 13.25 -1.04
C LEU A 42 15.73 13.27 -1.16
N GLY A 43 15.04 12.35 -0.52
CA GLY A 43 13.59 12.29 -0.56
C GLY A 43 13.00 11.82 -1.88
N ARG A 44 13.78 11.11 -2.68
CA ARG A 44 13.38 10.70 -4.04
C ARG A 44 12.79 9.31 -4.08
N ALA A 45 11.63 9.15 -3.47
CA ALA A 45 10.91 7.88 -3.47
C ALA A 45 9.42 8.11 -3.49
N SER A 46 8.69 7.13 -4.02
CA SER A 46 7.23 7.16 -4.05
C SER A 46 6.67 5.81 -3.63
N LEU A 47 5.74 5.85 -2.70
CA LEU A 47 5.00 4.67 -2.24
C LEU A 47 3.64 4.52 -2.93
N ALA A 48 3.29 5.41 -3.85
CA ALA A 48 1.93 5.52 -4.38
C ALA A 48 1.36 4.19 -4.89
N ASP A 49 2.17 3.41 -5.60
CA ASP A 49 1.74 2.14 -6.17
C ASP A 49 2.38 0.93 -5.50
N ALA A 50 3.02 1.14 -4.35
CA ALA A 50 3.74 0.08 -3.67
C ALA A 50 2.79 -0.82 -2.89
N PHE A 51 3.13 -2.08 -2.84
CA PHE A 51 2.42 -3.08 -2.05
C PHE A 51 3.40 -4.15 -1.58
N ALA A 52 3.01 -4.91 -0.60
CA ALA A 52 3.86 -5.97 -0.07
C ALA A 52 3.20 -7.33 -0.27
N THR A 53 4.03 -8.34 -0.51
CA THR A 53 3.59 -9.72 -0.65
C THR A 53 4.43 -10.62 0.24
N VAL A 54 3.88 -11.78 0.57
CA VAL A 54 4.62 -12.81 1.29
C VAL A 54 4.82 -13.99 0.35
N ASP A 55 6.08 -14.28 0.04
CA ASP A 55 6.46 -15.38 -0.85
C ASP A 55 7.49 -16.26 -0.13
N ASP A 56 7.21 -17.55 -0.01
CA ASP A 56 8.11 -18.53 0.63
C ASP A 56 8.57 -18.11 2.03
N GLY A 57 7.66 -17.55 2.81
CA GLY A 57 7.97 -17.12 4.17
C GLY A 57 8.77 -15.83 4.27
N GLU A 58 8.97 -15.14 3.17
CA GLU A 58 9.65 -13.85 3.11
C GLU A 58 8.69 -12.76 2.65
N VAL A 59 8.86 -11.57 3.19
CA VAL A 59 8.03 -10.42 2.82
C VAL A 59 8.79 -9.54 1.84
N TRP A 60 8.13 -9.22 0.73
CA TRP A 60 8.72 -8.41 -0.34
C TRP A 60 7.91 -7.15 -0.56
N LEU A 61 8.60 -6.03 -0.69
CA LEU A 61 7.99 -4.77 -1.08
C LEU A 61 8.14 -4.61 -2.60
N ARG A 62 7.00 -4.53 -3.26
CA ARG A 62 6.93 -4.47 -4.72
C ARG A 62 6.49 -3.09 -5.16
N ASN A 63 7.01 -2.68 -6.29
CA ASN A 63 6.62 -1.45 -6.97
C ASN A 63 6.88 -0.16 -6.17
N LEU A 64 7.78 -0.22 -5.18
CA LEU A 64 8.30 0.98 -4.56
C LEU A 64 9.26 1.64 -5.55
N HIS A 65 8.99 2.88 -5.88
CA HIS A 65 9.84 3.66 -6.78
C HIS A 65 10.89 4.42 -5.96
N ILE A 66 12.14 4.13 -6.21
CA ILE A 66 13.28 4.92 -5.70
C ILE A 66 14.04 5.41 -6.91
N ALA A 67 14.06 6.73 -7.11
CA ALA A 67 14.71 7.32 -8.27
C ALA A 67 16.20 6.98 -8.32
N GLU A 68 16.75 6.88 -9.53
CA GLU A 68 18.17 6.68 -9.68
C GLU A 68 18.95 7.84 -9.06
N TYR A 69 20.09 7.51 -8.47
CA TYR A 69 20.94 8.52 -7.88
C TYR A 69 21.76 9.18 -8.98
N HIS A 70 21.58 10.48 -9.17
CA HIS A 70 22.21 11.21 -10.29
C HIS A 70 23.73 11.12 -10.34
N HIS A 71 24.34 11.00 -9.18
CA HIS A 71 25.80 10.86 -9.11
C HIS A 71 26.23 9.39 -9.13
N GLY A 72 25.27 8.49 -9.25
CA GLY A 72 25.54 7.07 -9.42
C GLY A 72 26.07 6.83 -10.83
N THR A 73 26.95 5.86 -10.93
CA THR A 73 27.50 5.43 -12.20
C THR A 73 26.68 4.27 -12.75
N TRP A 74 27.29 3.45 -13.56
CA TRP A 74 26.72 2.23 -14.11
C TRP A 74 26.32 1.19 -13.03
N THR A 75 26.65 1.43 -11.77
CA THR A 75 26.22 0.56 -10.67
C THR A 75 24.91 1.00 -10.02
N ASN A 76 24.19 1.90 -10.64
CA ASN A 76 22.91 2.38 -10.10
C ASN A 76 21.88 1.27 -10.03
N HIS A 77 20.87 1.48 -9.21
CA HIS A 77 19.81 0.49 -9.00
C HIS A 77 18.68 0.63 -10.00
N ALA A 78 17.90 -0.44 -10.16
CA ALA A 78 16.65 -0.36 -10.89
C ALA A 78 15.60 0.33 -10.01
N PRO A 79 14.93 1.39 -10.49
CA PRO A 79 14.04 2.19 -9.65
C PRO A 79 12.90 1.41 -8.99
N ARG A 80 12.37 0.39 -9.66
CA ARG A 80 11.22 -0.35 -9.17
C ARG A 80 11.51 -1.82 -8.87
N ARG A 81 12.75 -2.15 -8.52
CA ARG A 81 13.08 -3.53 -8.20
C ARG A 81 12.32 -3.99 -6.95
N ASN A 82 12.08 -5.28 -6.85
CA ASN A 82 11.50 -5.86 -5.64
C ASN A 82 12.54 -5.82 -4.52
N ARG A 83 12.09 -5.42 -3.33
CA ARG A 83 12.98 -5.27 -2.17
C ARG A 83 12.52 -6.14 -1.03
N LYS A 84 13.47 -6.86 -0.44
CA LYS A 84 13.16 -7.74 0.68
C LYS A 84 12.95 -6.92 1.94
N LEU A 85 11.93 -7.27 2.69
CA LEU A 85 11.64 -6.67 3.98
C LEU A 85 12.08 -7.61 5.10
N LEU A 86 12.55 -7.03 6.19
CA LEU A 86 13.07 -7.76 7.33
C LEU A 86 12.10 -7.64 8.48
N LEU A 87 11.55 -8.78 8.90
CA LEU A 87 10.58 -8.87 9.98
C LEU A 87 10.92 -10.06 10.86
N HIS A 88 10.49 -10.01 12.11
CA HIS A 88 10.58 -11.16 12.99
C HIS A 88 9.66 -12.28 12.51
N ARG A 89 10.07 -13.51 12.73
CA ARG A 89 9.30 -14.68 12.30
C ARG A 89 7.86 -14.65 12.80
N LYS A 90 7.67 -14.25 14.05
CA LYS A 90 6.33 -14.15 14.63
C LYS A 90 5.45 -13.15 13.88
N GLN A 91 6.03 -12.03 13.43
CA GLN A 91 5.31 -11.04 12.65
C GLN A 91 4.94 -11.58 11.29
N ILE A 92 5.87 -12.30 10.65
CA ILE A 92 5.59 -12.91 9.35
C ILE A 92 4.45 -13.93 9.47
N ASP A 93 4.50 -14.78 10.48
CA ASP A 93 3.46 -15.79 10.70
C ASP A 93 2.09 -15.15 10.94
N MET A 94 2.05 -14.07 11.71
CA MET A 94 0.82 -13.31 11.93
C MET A 94 0.28 -12.75 10.62
N LEU A 95 1.16 -12.14 9.81
CA LEU A 95 0.77 -11.57 8.53
C LEU A 95 0.26 -12.64 7.57
N VAL A 96 0.93 -13.80 7.51
CA VAL A 96 0.50 -14.92 6.67
C VAL A 96 -0.90 -15.38 7.07
N GLY A 97 -1.15 -15.51 8.37
CA GLY A 97 -2.46 -15.91 8.87
C GLY A 97 -3.56 -14.93 8.48
N LYS A 98 -3.30 -13.64 8.64
CA LYS A 98 -4.26 -12.60 8.28
C LYS A 98 -4.50 -12.52 6.78
N LEU A 99 -3.45 -12.66 5.98
CA LEU A 99 -3.58 -12.60 4.53
C LEU A 99 -4.33 -13.80 3.96
N ARG A 100 -4.27 -14.96 4.63
CA ARG A 100 -5.02 -16.15 4.22
C ARG A 100 -6.53 -15.95 4.31
N ASP A 101 -6.97 -15.09 5.20
CA ASP A 101 -8.40 -14.79 5.32
C ASP A 101 -8.96 -14.06 4.11
N GLY A 102 -8.07 -13.59 3.21
CA GLY A 102 -8.47 -13.02 1.92
C GLY A 102 -9.07 -11.63 1.97
N ASN A 103 -9.31 -11.08 3.15
CA ASN A 103 -9.91 -9.77 3.32
C ASN A 103 -8.89 -8.65 3.48
N PHE A 104 -7.61 -9.01 3.65
CA PHE A 104 -6.56 -8.04 3.89
C PHE A 104 -5.55 -8.05 2.77
N THR A 105 -4.98 -6.89 2.52
CA THR A 105 -3.78 -6.73 1.72
C THR A 105 -2.73 -6.04 2.58
N LEU A 106 -1.47 -6.18 2.20
CA LEU A 106 -0.36 -5.60 2.96
C LEU A 106 0.17 -4.40 2.18
N VAL A 107 0.08 -3.22 2.77
CA VAL A 107 0.49 -1.99 2.11
C VAL A 107 1.50 -1.23 2.95
N PRO A 108 2.49 -0.58 2.31
CA PRO A 108 3.39 0.32 3.03
C PRO A 108 2.71 1.66 3.24
N LEU A 109 2.81 2.19 4.45
CA LEU A 109 2.24 3.49 4.77
C LEU A 109 3.29 4.58 4.78
N LYS A 110 4.46 4.28 5.29
CA LYS A 110 5.55 5.25 5.41
C LYS A 110 6.89 4.59 5.15
N LEU A 111 7.78 5.35 4.55
CA LEU A 111 9.19 5.01 4.42
C LEU A 111 9.96 6.07 5.16
N TYR A 112 10.80 5.68 6.10
CA TYR A 112 11.44 6.64 6.98
C TYR A 112 12.81 6.15 7.45
N PHE A 113 13.64 7.10 7.86
CA PHE A 113 14.87 6.80 8.58
C PHE A 113 14.56 6.78 10.07
N SER A 114 15.03 5.75 10.75
CA SER A 114 14.95 5.63 12.18
C SER A 114 16.36 5.34 12.70
N ASP A 115 16.92 6.29 13.40
CA ASP A 115 18.29 6.21 13.92
C ASP A 115 19.31 5.82 12.85
N GLY A 116 19.15 6.43 11.66
CA GLY A 116 20.05 6.21 10.52
C GLY A 116 19.75 4.96 9.70
N ARG A 117 18.75 4.18 10.06
CA ARG A 117 18.35 2.98 9.32
C ARG A 117 17.02 3.23 8.61
N VAL A 118 16.90 2.70 7.41
CA VAL A 118 15.65 2.83 6.67
C VAL A 118 14.67 1.77 7.16
N LYS A 119 13.47 2.21 7.48
CA LYS A 119 12.36 1.37 7.94
C LYS A 119 11.12 1.65 7.11
N VAL A 120 10.26 0.66 7.05
CA VAL A 120 8.96 0.76 6.39
C VAL A 120 7.88 0.44 7.40
N GLU A 121 6.89 1.30 7.50
CA GLU A 121 5.69 0.98 8.27
C GLU A 121 4.71 0.29 7.33
N LEU A 122 4.47 -1.00 7.57
CA LEU A 122 3.50 -1.79 6.84
C LEU A 122 2.20 -1.84 7.61
N ALA A 123 1.11 -1.99 6.90
CA ALA A 123 -0.19 -2.19 7.53
C ALA A 123 -0.99 -3.25 6.81
N LEU A 124 -1.72 -4.02 7.59
CA LEU A 124 -2.78 -4.84 7.06
C LEU A 124 -3.92 -3.89 6.72
N ALA A 125 -4.36 -3.92 5.49
CA ALA A 125 -5.37 -3.00 5.00
C ALA A 125 -6.51 -3.77 4.38
N ARG A 126 -7.71 -3.29 4.60
CA ARG A 126 -8.91 -3.81 3.97
C ARG A 126 -9.40 -2.74 3.02
N GLY A 127 -9.60 -3.08 1.77
CA GLY A 127 -10.10 -2.11 0.80
C GLY A 127 -11.46 -1.62 1.23
N LYS A 128 -11.64 -0.33 1.31
CA LYS A 128 -12.94 0.26 1.61
C LYS A 128 -13.96 -0.23 0.60
N GLU A 129 -13.56 -0.32 -0.65
CA GLU A 129 -14.41 -0.83 -1.70
C GLU A 129 -14.77 -2.30 -1.48
N ALA A 130 -13.82 -3.14 -1.04
CA ALA A 130 -14.08 -4.56 -0.84
C ALA A 130 -15.03 -4.80 0.32
N HIS A 131 -14.93 -4.01 1.38
CA HIS A 131 -15.83 -4.11 2.53
C HIS A 131 -17.12 -3.34 2.29
N ASP A 132 -16.98 -2.10 1.89
CA ASP A 132 -18.10 -1.20 1.69
C ASP A 132 -18.78 -1.44 0.35
N LYS A 133 -18.15 -2.15 -0.54
CA LYS A 133 -18.66 -2.43 -1.88
C LYS A 133 -20.01 -3.13 -1.83
N ARG A 134 -20.19 -4.05 -0.90
CA ARG A 134 -21.48 -4.71 -0.73
C ARG A 134 -22.55 -3.71 -0.33
N GLN A 135 -22.22 -2.83 0.60
CA GLN A 135 -23.14 -1.79 1.04
C GLN A 135 -23.38 -0.75 -0.04
N ASP A 136 -22.31 -0.38 -0.75
CA ASP A 136 -22.40 0.57 -1.85
C ASP A 136 -23.23 0.02 -3.01
N ILE A 137 -23.04 -1.24 -3.35
CA ILE A 137 -23.85 -1.89 -4.37
C ILE A 137 -25.31 -1.92 -3.93
N ALA A 138 -25.57 -2.30 -2.71
CA ALA A 138 -26.92 -2.32 -2.18
C ALA A 138 -27.56 -0.92 -2.18
N LYS A 139 -26.79 0.09 -1.79
CA LYS A 139 -27.25 1.48 -1.83
C LYS A 139 -27.52 1.95 -3.25
N ARG A 140 -26.62 1.63 -4.17
CA ARG A 140 -26.80 1.99 -5.58
C ARG A 140 -28.04 1.33 -6.15
N ASP A 141 -28.21 0.05 -5.89
CA ASP A 141 -29.38 -0.68 -6.35
C ASP A 141 -30.68 -0.08 -5.79
N ALA A 142 -30.67 0.24 -4.51
CA ALA A 142 -31.82 0.87 -3.88
C ALA A 142 -32.11 2.23 -4.51
N GLN A 143 -31.07 3.03 -4.75
CA GLN A 143 -31.21 4.34 -5.40
C GLN A 143 -31.70 4.21 -6.83
N GLN A 144 -31.17 3.26 -7.56
CA GLN A 144 -31.60 3.00 -8.93
C GLN A 144 -33.05 2.54 -8.99
N ARG A 145 -33.44 1.67 -8.09
CA ARG A 145 -34.83 1.24 -7.98
C ARG A 145 -35.76 2.41 -7.69
N ARG A 146 -35.36 3.31 -6.79
CA ARG A 146 -36.13 4.52 -6.52
C ARG A 146 -36.21 5.42 -7.73
N ARG A 147 -35.11 5.60 -8.43
CA ARG A 147 -35.08 6.38 -9.68
C ARG A 147 -35.96 5.75 -10.72
N PHE A 148 -35.96 4.45 -10.80
CA PHE A 148 -36.84 3.74 -11.70
C PHE A 148 -38.30 3.93 -11.38
N ALA A 149 -38.63 3.78 -10.12
CA ALA A 149 -39.98 4.01 -9.69
C ALA A 149 -40.46 5.40 -10.08
N ARG A 150 -39.58 6.42 -9.96
CA ARG A 150 -39.90 7.77 -10.42
C ARG A 150 -39.95 7.89 -11.93
N ARG A 151 -38.99 7.27 -12.60
CA ARG A 151 -38.88 7.34 -14.07
C ARG A 151 -39.91 6.51 -14.78
N SER A 152 -40.38 5.45 -14.17
CA SER A 152 -41.40 4.61 -14.79
C SER A 152 -42.67 5.36 -15.07
N HIS A 153 -42.87 6.49 -14.39
CA HIS A 153 -43.95 7.41 -14.73
C HIS A 153 -43.70 8.18 -16.02
N HIS A 154 -42.44 8.24 -16.45
CA HIS A 154 -42.03 8.99 -17.63
C HIS A 154 -41.47 8.10 -18.71
N ARG A 155 -40.66 7.09 -18.33
CA ARG A 155 -39.92 6.26 -19.26
C ARG A 155 -39.81 4.85 -18.71
N HIS A 156 -40.82 4.12 -18.86
CA HIS A 156 -40.95 2.80 -18.31
C HIS A 156 -39.93 1.79 -18.85
N ASP A 157 -39.59 1.89 -20.09
CA ASP A 157 -38.77 0.94 -20.82
C ASP A 157 -37.31 0.92 -20.43
N GLU A 158 -36.80 1.94 -19.79
CA GLU A 158 -35.40 2.01 -19.41
C GLU A 158 -35.05 1.14 -18.22
N ILE A 159 -36.05 0.73 -17.51
CA ILE A 159 -35.88 0.06 -16.24
C ILE A 159 -35.17 -1.27 -16.37
N GLY A 160 -35.46 -1.99 -17.42
CA GLY A 160 -34.90 -3.31 -17.60
C GLY A 160 -33.39 -3.35 -17.70
N ARG A 161 -32.77 -2.23 -18.00
CA ARG A 161 -31.34 -2.16 -18.15
C ARG A 161 -30.59 -1.67 -16.98
N ALA A 162 -31.29 -1.20 -16.03
CA ALA A 162 -30.63 -0.49 -14.94
C ALA A 162 -30.21 -1.36 -13.81
N SER A 163 -30.63 -2.54 -13.83
CA SER A 163 -30.21 -3.50 -12.81
C SER A 163 -28.76 -3.90 -12.98
#